data_6da9456a092266630bc2ad6b8fac1dc8
#
_entry.id   6da9456a092266630bc2ad6b8fac1dc8
#
_cell.length_a   1.000
_cell.length_b   1.000
_cell.length_c   1.000
_cell.angle_alpha   90.00
_cell.angle_beta   90.00
_cell.angle_gamma   90.00
#
_symmetry.space_group_name_H-M   'P 1'
#
loop_
_entity.id
_entity.type
_entity.pdbx_description
1 polymer ?
#
loop_
_entity_poly.entity_id
_entity_poly.type
_entity_poly.pdbx_seq_one_letter_code
_entity_poly.pdbx_strand_id
1 'polypeptide(L)'
;MTDASSFPRVVELEGGINFRDLGGYLNRQGKTVKWRKIMRCGHLANLSEHDLNVLEDIGVTQIHDFRRKEEQTRSPSRAIRAEFLDDYQIYIGDISRFWEFLFEGELTPESSHELVVNSYRSCIEAVIPAFSRFMRQIVDNADNSSVFHCSAGKDRTGMAAALILSALDVPRETIIEDYLLTRQHHDSTKLIEIIEGHLREAKVDSWERAWLTPYVSVHQDNIEAFLDAIDDNYGSIQNYLTDALGLSAADLDSMRKQLLDD
;
A
#
# COMPACT_ATOMS: atom_id res chain seq x y z
N MET A 1 8.23 30.42 7.47
CA MET A 1 6.96 29.67 7.27
C MET A 1 6.99 29.25 5.81
N THR A 2 7.37 28.04 5.50
CA THR A 2 7.25 27.46 4.15
C THR A 2 5.77 27.18 3.92
N ASP A 3 5.24 27.76 2.85
CA ASP A 3 3.84 27.59 2.44
C ASP A 3 3.55 26.09 2.25
N ALA A 4 2.68 25.51 3.09
CA ALA A 4 2.32 24.09 3.07
C ALA A 4 1.64 23.64 1.76
N SER A 5 1.29 24.59 0.89
CA SER A 5 0.63 24.34 -0.40
C SER A 5 1.59 23.94 -1.55
N SER A 6 2.90 23.80 -1.30
CA SER A 6 3.90 23.73 -2.37
C SER A 6 4.62 22.39 -2.53
N PHE A 7 4.30 21.35 -1.74
CA PHE A 7 4.95 20.05 -1.92
C PHE A 7 4.25 19.21 -3.00
N PRO A 8 5.00 18.68 -3.99
CA PRO A 8 4.42 17.72 -4.92
C PRO A 8 4.08 16.43 -4.19
N ARG A 9 2.89 15.87 -4.48
CA ARG A 9 2.47 14.58 -3.92
C ARG A 9 3.41 13.46 -4.34
N VAL A 10 3.79 13.44 -5.60
CA VAL A 10 4.72 12.45 -6.15
C VAL A 10 6.14 12.92 -5.90
N VAL A 11 6.93 12.06 -5.29
CA VAL A 11 8.38 12.24 -5.18
C VAL A 11 9.01 11.47 -6.33
N GLU A 12 9.59 12.20 -7.27
CA GLU A 12 10.26 11.60 -8.41
C GLU A 12 11.61 11.03 -7.97
N LEU A 13 11.79 9.72 -8.18
CA LEU A 13 12.99 8.97 -7.89
C LEU A 13 13.41 8.16 -9.12
N GLU A 14 14.70 8.04 -9.36
CA GLU A 14 15.26 7.31 -10.51
C GLU A 14 14.97 5.81 -10.45
N GLY A 15 15.09 5.23 -9.26
CA GLY A 15 14.81 3.81 -8.99
C GLY A 15 13.58 3.58 -8.13
N GLY A 16 12.84 4.62 -7.77
CA GLY A 16 11.64 4.54 -6.97
C GLY A 16 10.42 4.07 -7.76
N ILE A 17 9.54 3.36 -7.10
CA ILE A 17 8.30 2.86 -7.69
C ILE A 17 7.13 3.43 -6.89
N ASN A 18 6.20 4.13 -7.56
CA ASN A 18 4.93 4.56 -6.98
C ASN A 18 5.11 5.36 -5.67
N PHE A 19 6.20 6.16 -5.58
CA PHE A 19 6.55 6.89 -4.35
C PHE A 19 5.75 8.19 -4.26
N ARG A 20 4.96 8.33 -3.19
CA ARG A 20 4.16 9.52 -2.94
C ARG A 20 3.85 9.76 -1.47
N ASP A 21 3.58 11.03 -1.19
CA ASP A 21 3.17 11.54 0.12
C ASP A 21 1.65 11.42 0.31
N LEU A 22 1.19 11.06 1.49
CA LEU A 22 -0.22 11.10 1.87
C LEU A 22 -0.65 12.48 2.41
N GLY A 23 0.27 13.43 2.52
CA GLY A 23 -0.03 14.81 2.90
C GLY A 23 -0.98 15.53 1.95
N GLY A 24 -1.59 16.61 2.42
CA GLY A 24 -2.45 17.48 1.62
C GLY A 24 -3.88 16.98 1.39
N TYR A 25 -4.26 15.79 1.84
CA TYR A 25 -5.66 15.37 1.82
C TYR A 25 -6.46 16.07 2.92
N LEU A 26 -7.67 16.50 2.59
CA LEU A 26 -8.59 17.07 3.56
C LEU A 26 -9.39 15.98 4.26
N ASN A 27 -9.50 16.07 5.58
CA ASN A 27 -10.43 15.25 6.33
C ASN A 27 -11.86 15.85 6.34
N ARG A 28 -12.84 15.12 6.90
CA ARG A 28 -14.24 15.57 6.95
C ARG A 28 -14.44 16.83 7.80
N GLN A 29 -13.48 17.21 8.63
CA GLN A 29 -13.49 18.41 9.46
C GLN A 29 -12.77 19.60 8.80
N GLY A 30 -12.27 19.44 7.57
CA GLY A 30 -11.54 20.48 6.82
C GLY A 30 -10.08 20.63 7.23
N LYS A 31 -9.53 19.74 8.07
CA LYS A 31 -8.13 19.72 8.43
C LYS A 31 -7.32 18.97 7.37
N THR A 32 -6.08 19.40 7.17
CA THR A 32 -5.20 18.84 6.14
C THR A 32 -4.24 17.81 6.73
N VAL A 33 -4.07 16.67 6.08
CA VAL A 33 -3.01 15.71 6.42
C VAL A 33 -1.65 16.36 6.19
N LYS A 34 -0.78 16.35 7.20
CA LYS A 34 0.55 16.97 7.14
C LYS A 34 1.43 16.35 6.08
N TRP A 35 2.11 17.21 5.33
CA TRP A 35 3.08 16.79 4.34
C TRP A 35 4.35 16.21 4.99
N ARG A 36 5.01 15.31 4.28
CA ARG A 36 6.30 14.69 4.64
C ARG A 36 6.29 13.93 5.96
N LYS A 37 5.11 13.51 6.41
CA LYS A 37 4.94 12.69 7.60
C LYS A 37 4.74 11.22 7.26
N ILE A 38 3.90 10.94 6.29
CA ILE A 38 3.55 9.57 5.91
C ILE A 38 3.57 9.42 4.40
N MET A 39 4.45 8.57 3.90
CA MET A 39 4.65 8.31 2.49
C MET A 39 4.52 6.83 2.17
N ARG A 40 4.11 6.53 0.93
CA ARG A 40 3.93 5.17 0.43
C ARG A 40 4.71 4.95 -0.85
N CYS A 41 5.19 3.70 -1.07
CA CYS A 41 5.91 3.35 -2.29
C CYS A 41 5.89 1.85 -2.59
N GLY A 42 6.55 1.46 -3.69
CA GLY A 42 7.02 0.09 -3.94
C GLY A 42 8.37 -0.19 -3.28
N HIS A 43 9.00 -1.31 -3.63
CA HIS A 43 10.26 -1.72 -3.00
C HIS A 43 11.40 -0.70 -3.24
N LEU A 44 12.29 -0.63 -2.27
CA LEU A 44 13.41 0.32 -2.24
C LEU A 44 14.74 -0.28 -2.74
N ALA A 45 14.69 -1.42 -3.43
CA ALA A 45 15.90 -2.14 -3.85
C ALA A 45 16.69 -1.44 -4.97
N ASN A 46 16.01 -0.67 -5.82
CA ASN A 46 16.59 -0.06 -7.01
C ASN A 46 16.92 1.43 -6.83
N LEU A 47 16.83 1.98 -5.62
CA LEU A 47 17.13 3.38 -5.38
C LEU A 47 18.57 3.71 -5.78
N SER A 48 18.78 4.84 -6.44
CA SER A 48 20.12 5.39 -6.73
C SER A 48 20.70 6.15 -5.54
N GLU A 49 21.97 6.56 -5.62
CA GLU A 49 22.56 7.47 -4.61
C GLU A 49 21.83 8.82 -4.56
N HIS A 50 21.35 9.30 -5.71
CA HIS A 50 20.53 10.50 -5.75
C HIS A 50 19.22 10.31 -4.98
N ASP A 51 18.54 9.18 -5.19
CA ASP A 51 17.29 8.87 -4.47
C ASP A 51 17.50 8.80 -2.94
N LEU A 52 18.61 8.22 -2.49
CA LEU A 52 18.94 8.14 -1.07
C LEU A 52 19.07 9.55 -0.47
N ASN A 53 19.75 10.47 -1.17
CA ASN A 53 19.87 11.86 -0.75
C ASN A 53 18.50 12.55 -0.70
N VAL A 54 17.63 12.31 -1.69
CA VAL A 54 16.25 12.84 -1.69
C VAL A 54 15.48 12.38 -0.45
N LEU A 55 15.59 11.09 -0.06
CA LEU A 55 14.93 10.58 1.14
C LEU A 55 15.52 11.15 2.45
N GLU A 56 16.83 11.39 2.50
CA GLU A 56 17.48 12.08 3.61
C GLU A 56 17.01 13.55 3.70
N ASP A 57 16.90 14.26 2.58
CA ASP A 57 16.41 15.66 2.52
C ASP A 57 14.92 15.77 2.92
N ILE A 58 14.11 14.76 2.61
CA ILE A 58 12.73 14.65 3.10
C ILE A 58 12.72 14.45 4.62
N GLY A 59 13.75 13.86 5.17
CA GLY A 59 13.88 13.55 6.59
C GLY A 59 13.22 12.22 6.96
N VAL A 60 13.23 11.22 6.08
CA VAL A 60 12.70 9.88 6.37
C VAL A 60 13.49 9.25 7.51
N THR A 61 12.78 8.86 8.58
CA THR A 61 13.37 8.27 9.78
C THR A 61 12.93 6.83 10.03
N GLN A 62 11.80 6.40 9.44
CA GLN A 62 11.30 5.04 9.57
C GLN A 62 10.85 4.46 8.23
N ILE A 63 11.12 3.16 8.04
CA ILE A 63 10.68 2.40 6.87
C ILE A 63 9.97 1.14 7.34
N HIS A 64 8.73 0.96 6.89
CA HIS A 64 7.91 -0.20 7.18
C HIS A 64 7.80 -1.09 5.94
N ASP A 65 8.45 -2.25 5.96
CA ASP A 65 8.48 -3.19 4.86
C ASP A 65 7.47 -4.34 5.07
N PHE A 66 6.39 -4.35 4.31
CA PHE A 66 5.32 -5.35 4.38
C PHE A 66 5.63 -6.63 3.60
N ARG A 67 6.78 -6.68 2.93
CA ARG A 67 7.13 -7.83 2.09
C ARG A 67 7.43 -9.07 2.92
N ARG A 68 7.18 -10.22 2.32
CA ARG A 68 7.58 -11.52 2.88
C ARG A 68 9.11 -11.63 2.87
N LYS A 69 9.64 -12.51 3.71
CA LYS A 69 11.09 -12.69 3.85
C LYS A 69 11.77 -13.08 2.53
N GLU A 70 11.09 -13.88 1.72
CA GLU A 70 11.58 -14.31 0.40
C GLU A 70 11.68 -13.12 -0.57
N GLU A 71 10.70 -12.18 -0.53
CA GLU A 71 10.72 -10.97 -1.34
C GLU A 71 11.86 -10.02 -0.90
N GLN A 72 12.05 -9.86 0.42
CA GLN A 72 13.14 -9.06 1.00
C GLN A 72 14.50 -9.62 0.63
N THR A 73 14.68 -10.95 0.71
CA THR A 73 15.93 -11.63 0.37
C THR A 73 16.25 -11.53 -1.12
N ARG A 74 15.22 -11.66 -1.99
CA ARG A 74 15.39 -11.55 -3.44
C ARG A 74 15.76 -10.14 -3.89
N SER A 75 15.20 -9.13 -3.24
CA SER A 75 15.35 -7.72 -3.59
C SER A 75 15.53 -6.88 -2.32
N PRO A 76 16.71 -6.96 -1.66
CA PRO A 76 16.95 -6.25 -0.42
C PRO A 76 16.83 -4.73 -0.63
N SER A 77 16.17 -4.05 0.31
CA SER A 77 16.09 -2.59 0.30
C SER A 77 17.47 -1.97 0.45
N ARG A 78 17.73 -0.89 -0.26
CA ARG A 78 18.95 -0.12 -0.06
C ARG A 78 18.94 0.56 1.32
N ALA A 79 20.09 0.57 1.96
CA ALA A 79 20.26 1.18 3.27
C ALA A 79 20.17 2.70 3.18
N ILE A 80 19.29 3.29 3.99
CA ILE A 80 19.25 4.72 4.30
C ILE A 80 19.42 4.89 5.81
N ARG A 81 19.61 6.11 6.27
CA ARG A 81 19.67 6.42 7.71
C ARG A 81 18.29 6.46 8.33
N ALA A 82 17.60 5.31 8.32
CA ALA A 82 16.28 5.16 8.89
C ALA A 82 16.20 3.84 9.66
N GLU A 83 15.27 3.76 10.59
CA GLU A 83 14.91 2.52 11.26
C GLU A 83 14.11 1.64 10.31
N PHE A 84 14.55 0.41 10.07
CA PHE A 84 13.82 -0.57 9.26
C PHE A 84 12.98 -1.47 10.14
N LEU A 85 11.67 -1.47 9.89
CA LEU A 85 10.66 -2.32 10.52
C LEU A 85 10.16 -3.30 9.45
N ASP A 86 10.69 -4.52 9.43
CA ASP A 86 10.53 -5.50 8.34
C ASP A 86 9.85 -6.83 8.75
N ASP A 87 9.32 -6.90 9.97
CA ASP A 87 8.71 -8.11 10.53
C ASP A 87 7.18 -8.16 10.35
N TYR A 88 6.64 -7.52 9.34
CA TYR A 88 5.19 -7.54 9.10
C TYR A 88 4.74 -8.77 8.31
N GLN A 89 5.40 -9.10 7.24
CA GLN A 89 5.18 -10.27 6.38
C GLN A 89 3.71 -10.46 6.00
N ILE A 90 3.12 -9.46 5.33
CA ILE A 90 1.71 -9.49 4.99
C ILE A 90 1.43 -10.41 3.80
N TYR A 91 0.51 -11.34 3.99
CA TYR A 91 -0.04 -12.22 2.97
C TYR A 91 -1.44 -11.73 2.60
N ILE A 92 -1.67 -11.44 1.33
CA ILE A 92 -2.98 -11.06 0.81
C ILE A 92 -3.52 -12.21 -0.01
N GLY A 93 -4.59 -12.81 0.48
CA GLY A 93 -5.36 -13.83 -0.20
C GLY A 93 -4.57 -15.03 -0.68
N ASP A 94 -5.27 -16.03 -1.14
CA ASP A 94 -4.69 -17.19 -1.79
C ASP A 94 -4.69 -16.96 -3.30
N ILE A 95 -3.57 -16.46 -3.83
CA ILE A 95 -3.37 -16.30 -5.27
C ILE A 95 -3.04 -17.61 -5.98
N SER A 96 -2.98 -18.75 -5.26
CA SER A 96 -2.70 -20.04 -5.88
C SER A 96 -3.75 -20.40 -6.92
N ARG A 97 -5.03 -20.08 -6.66
CA ARG A 97 -6.11 -20.28 -7.64
C ARG A 97 -5.93 -19.46 -8.92
N PHE A 98 -5.36 -18.26 -8.83
CA PHE A 98 -5.02 -17.48 -10.02
C PHE A 98 -3.99 -18.23 -10.88
N TRP A 99 -2.91 -18.74 -10.26
CA TRP A 99 -1.90 -19.48 -10.96
C TRP A 99 -2.42 -20.83 -11.47
N GLU A 100 -3.26 -21.54 -10.70
CA GLU A 100 -3.93 -22.77 -11.11
C GLU A 100 -4.72 -22.55 -12.40
N PHE A 101 -5.65 -21.59 -12.42
CA PHE A 101 -6.44 -21.26 -13.59
C PHE A 101 -5.61 -20.79 -14.79
N LEU A 102 -4.52 -20.05 -14.51
CA LEU A 102 -3.60 -19.62 -15.56
C LEU A 102 -2.86 -20.79 -16.18
N PHE A 103 -2.36 -21.74 -15.37
CA PHE A 103 -1.67 -22.92 -15.87
C PHE A 103 -2.60 -23.92 -16.58
N GLU A 104 -3.86 -23.98 -16.19
CA GLU A 104 -4.89 -24.81 -16.82
C GLU A 104 -5.47 -24.17 -18.09
N GLY A 105 -5.16 -22.89 -18.36
CA GLY A 105 -5.69 -22.16 -19.51
C GLY A 105 -7.17 -21.77 -19.36
N GLU A 106 -7.68 -21.75 -18.13
CA GLU A 106 -9.07 -21.44 -17.81
C GLU A 106 -9.27 -19.98 -17.34
N LEU A 107 -8.17 -19.22 -17.19
CA LEU A 107 -8.25 -17.83 -16.78
C LEU A 107 -8.88 -16.95 -17.88
N THR A 108 -9.74 -16.02 -17.47
CA THR A 108 -10.27 -14.95 -18.31
C THR A 108 -10.04 -13.61 -17.64
N PRO A 109 -10.16 -12.46 -18.35
CA PRO A 109 -10.08 -11.14 -17.68
C PRO A 109 -11.06 -11.01 -16.51
N GLU A 110 -12.29 -11.52 -16.68
CA GLU A 110 -13.36 -11.44 -15.67
C GLU A 110 -13.03 -12.30 -14.45
N SER A 111 -12.64 -13.58 -14.65
CA SER A 111 -12.28 -14.47 -13.54
C SER A 111 -11.01 -14.01 -12.84
N SER A 112 -10.03 -13.46 -13.56
CA SER A 112 -8.85 -12.83 -12.99
C SER A 112 -9.21 -11.65 -12.09
N HIS A 113 -10.08 -10.76 -12.57
CA HIS A 113 -10.57 -9.61 -11.78
C HIS A 113 -11.30 -10.08 -10.52
N GLU A 114 -12.20 -11.03 -10.65
CA GLU A 114 -12.95 -11.58 -9.52
C GLU A 114 -12.04 -12.23 -8.47
N LEU A 115 -11.03 -12.98 -8.88
CA LEU A 115 -10.04 -13.58 -7.98
C LEU A 115 -9.28 -12.50 -7.18
N VAL A 116 -8.88 -11.40 -7.85
CA VAL A 116 -8.21 -10.29 -7.17
C VAL A 116 -9.16 -9.60 -6.19
N VAL A 117 -10.38 -9.26 -6.59
CA VAL A 117 -11.39 -8.64 -5.71
C VAL A 117 -11.68 -9.52 -4.49
N ASN A 118 -11.84 -10.84 -4.70
CA ASN A 118 -12.07 -11.78 -3.61
C ASN A 118 -10.87 -11.89 -2.66
N SER A 119 -9.63 -11.74 -3.15
CA SER A 119 -8.46 -11.71 -2.29
C SER A 119 -8.46 -10.51 -1.33
N TYR A 120 -8.91 -9.34 -1.80
CA TYR A 120 -9.08 -8.15 -0.97
C TYR A 120 -10.20 -8.32 0.07
N ARG A 121 -11.34 -8.90 -0.36
CA ARG A 121 -12.48 -9.16 0.54
C ARG A 121 -12.13 -10.13 1.65
N SER A 122 -11.40 -11.19 1.34
CA SER A 122 -11.11 -12.28 2.28
C SER A 122 -9.91 -12.05 3.20
N CYS A 123 -9.05 -11.05 2.92
CA CYS A 123 -7.82 -10.87 3.69
C CYS A 123 -7.98 -10.10 4.99
N ILE A 124 -9.14 -9.50 5.29
CA ILE A 124 -9.34 -8.56 6.40
C ILE A 124 -8.91 -9.11 7.76
N GLU A 125 -9.13 -10.41 8.02
CA GLU A 125 -8.69 -11.07 9.25
C GLU A 125 -7.20 -11.42 9.23
N ALA A 126 -6.71 -11.90 8.10
CA ALA A 126 -5.33 -12.34 7.95
C ALA A 126 -4.31 -11.20 8.10
N VAL A 127 -4.70 -9.97 7.78
CA VAL A 127 -3.83 -8.79 7.86
C VAL A 127 -3.83 -8.13 9.24
N ILE A 128 -4.76 -8.47 10.15
CA ILE A 128 -4.88 -7.87 11.48
C ILE A 128 -3.55 -7.87 12.25
N PRO A 129 -2.84 -9.00 12.42
CA PRO A 129 -1.63 -9.02 13.24
C PRO A 129 -0.54 -8.06 12.74
N ALA A 130 -0.41 -7.93 11.42
CA ALA A 130 0.58 -7.05 10.81
C ALA A 130 0.15 -5.57 10.85
N PHE A 131 -1.11 -5.29 10.49
CA PHE A 131 -1.61 -3.92 10.48
C PHE A 131 -1.82 -3.37 11.90
N SER A 132 -2.15 -4.19 12.91
CA SER A 132 -2.15 -3.76 14.31
C SER A 132 -0.77 -3.24 14.73
N ARG A 133 0.30 -4.01 14.44
CA ARG A 133 1.68 -3.58 14.74
C ARG A 133 2.07 -2.33 13.97
N PHE A 134 1.75 -2.28 12.67
CA PHE A 134 2.02 -1.12 11.83
C PHE A 134 1.33 0.14 12.33
N MET A 135 0.02 0.09 12.56
CA MET A 135 -0.75 1.23 13.05
C MET A 135 -0.29 1.69 14.43
N ARG A 136 0.13 0.76 15.32
CA ARG A 136 0.74 1.10 16.60
C ARG A 136 2.03 1.87 16.42
N GLN A 137 2.92 1.44 15.51
CA GLN A 137 4.15 2.16 15.18
C GLN A 137 3.87 3.58 14.65
N ILE A 138 2.84 3.74 13.82
CA ILE A 138 2.44 5.07 13.33
C ILE A 138 1.93 5.96 14.47
N VAL A 139 1.13 5.43 15.40
CA VAL A 139 0.64 6.18 16.58
C VAL A 139 1.79 6.59 17.50
N ASP A 140 2.67 5.65 17.82
CA ASP A 140 3.75 5.86 18.79
C ASP A 140 4.85 6.79 18.26
N ASN A 141 4.96 6.92 16.94
CA ASN A 141 6.02 7.66 16.25
C ASN A 141 5.48 8.71 15.25
N ALA A 142 4.28 9.24 15.47
CA ALA A 142 3.61 10.15 14.52
C ALA A 142 4.38 11.47 14.28
N ASP A 143 5.33 11.84 15.12
CA ASP A 143 6.25 12.96 14.88
C ASP A 143 7.34 12.64 13.83
N ASN A 144 7.60 11.37 13.59
CA ASN A 144 8.57 10.91 12.61
C ASN A 144 8.05 11.07 11.16
N SER A 145 8.98 10.99 10.21
CA SER A 145 8.67 10.85 8.79
C SER A 145 8.80 9.37 8.42
N SER A 146 7.69 8.74 8.08
CA SER A 146 7.58 7.30 7.84
C SER A 146 7.29 7.00 6.37
N VAL A 147 7.99 6.00 5.84
CA VAL A 147 7.70 5.38 4.53
C VAL A 147 7.23 3.96 4.77
N PHE A 148 6.13 3.56 4.15
CA PHE A 148 5.68 2.18 4.17
C PHE A 148 5.52 1.62 2.76
N HIS A 149 5.89 0.35 2.58
CA HIS A 149 5.93 -0.23 1.26
C HIS A 149 5.72 -1.75 1.23
N CYS A 150 5.41 -2.24 0.04
CA CYS A 150 5.50 -3.66 -0.31
C CYS A 150 6.36 -3.82 -1.58
N SER A 151 6.07 -4.78 -2.45
CA SER A 151 6.83 -4.94 -3.70
C SER A 151 6.47 -3.89 -4.74
N ALA A 152 5.20 -3.76 -5.11
CA ALA A 152 4.72 -2.79 -6.11
C ALA A 152 4.19 -1.46 -5.50
N GLY A 153 4.05 -1.38 -4.18
CA GLY A 153 3.38 -0.24 -3.54
C GLY A 153 1.88 -0.16 -3.82
N LYS A 154 1.25 -1.28 -4.21
CA LYS A 154 -0.08 -1.38 -4.76
C LYS A 154 -1.07 -1.91 -3.72
N ASP A 155 -1.08 -3.22 -3.47
CA ASP A 155 -2.11 -3.92 -2.69
C ASP A 155 -1.93 -3.74 -1.17
N ARG A 156 -0.93 -4.37 -0.56
CA ARG A 156 -0.63 -4.26 0.89
C ARG A 156 -0.46 -2.81 1.32
N THR A 157 0.28 -2.04 0.53
CA THR A 157 0.50 -0.61 0.73
C THR A 157 -0.79 0.19 0.54
N GLY A 158 -1.64 -0.18 -0.41
CA GLY A 158 -2.93 0.46 -0.64
C GLY A 158 -3.90 0.29 0.53
N MET A 159 -3.99 -0.92 1.08
CA MET A 159 -4.80 -1.21 2.27
C MET A 159 -4.29 -0.45 3.49
N ALA A 160 -2.97 -0.42 3.73
CA ALA A 160 -2.37 0.34 4.82
C ALA A 160 -2.64 1.85 4.70
N ALA A 161 -2.53 2.42 3.49
CA ALA A 161 -2.88 3.81 3.24
C ALA A 161 -4.36 4.09 3.53
N ALA A 162 -5.25 3.18 3.12
CA ALA A 162 -6.68 3.31 3.38
C ALA A 162 -6.98 3.31 4.90
N LEU A 163 -6.31 2.47 5.68
CA LEU A 163 -6.46 2.45 7.15
C LEU A 163 -5.96 3.74 7.80
N ILE A 164 -4.78 4.25 7.40
CA ILE A 164 -4.24 5.51 7.92
C ILE A 164 -5.19 6.68 7.60
N LEU A 165 -5.58 6.81 6.34
CA LEU A 165 -6.45 7.91 5.90
C LEU A 165 -7.82 7.83 6.57
N SER A 166 -8.36 6.62 6.79
CA SER A 166 -9.59 6.41 7.56
C SER A 166 -9.45 6.80 9.04
N ALA A 167 -8.30 6.49 9.68
CA ALA A 167 -8.00 6.91 11.05
C ALA A 167 -7.93 8.44 11.19
N LEU A 168 -7.50 9.14 10.12
CA LEU A 168 -7.46 10.60 10.04
C LEU A 168 -8.80 11.22 9.61
N ASP A 169 -9.85 10.41 9.41
CA ASP A 169 -11.19 10.84 8.98
C ASP A 169 -11.22 11.46 7.57
N VAL A 170 -10.35 11.01 6.67
CA VAL A 170 -10.39 11.37 5.25
C VAL A 170 -11.58 10.68 4.58
N PRO A 171 -12.34 11.37 3.69
CA PRO A 171 -13.46 10.77 2.98
C PRO A 171 -13.09 9.53 2.16
N ARG A 172 -13.98 8.52 2.13
CA ARG A 172 -13.77 7.25 1.41
C ARG A 172 -13.44 7.47 -0.07
N GLU A 173 -14.11 8.41 -0.71
CA GLU A 173 -13.89 8.77 -2.10
C GLU A 173 -12.44 9.22 -2.33
N THR A 174 -11.91 10.06 -1.46
CA THR A 174 -10.51 10.51 -1.52
C THR A 174 -9.51 9.37 -1.27
N ILE A 175 -9.85 8.42 -0.39
CA ILE A 175 -9.05 7.21 -0.15
C ILE A 175 -8.97 6.34 -1.41
N ILE A 176 -10.11 6.17 -2.10
CA ILE A 176 -10.18 5.44 -3.36
C ILE A 176 -9.38 6.15 -4.45
N GLU A 177 -9.48 7.48 -4.54
CA GLU A 177 -8.70 8.29 -5.48
C GLU A 177 -7.19 8.11 -5.24
N ASP A 178 -6.70 8.19 -3.98
CA ASP A 178 -5.29 7.91 -3.69
C ASP A 178 -4.88 6.50 -4.15
N TYR A 179 -5.69 5.49 -3.87
CA TYR A 179 -5.40 4.12 -4.30
C TYR A 179 -5.24 4.04 -5.82
N LEU A 180 -6.14 4.69 -6.57
CA LEU A 180 -6.16 4.69 -8.03
C LEU A 180 -5.00 5.47 -8.69
N LEU A 181 -4.36 6.41 -7.97
CA LEU A 181 -3.14 7.07 -8.46
C LEU A 181 -2.03 6.06 -8.80
N THR A 182 -2.07 4.87 -8.23
CA THR A 182 -1.15 3.78 -8.59
C THR A 182 -1.14 3.48 -10.09
N ARG A 183 -2.25 3.69 -10.81
CA ARG A 183 -2.31 3.50 -12.29
C ARG A 183 -1.36 4.41 -13.04
N GLN A 184 -1.05 5.57 -12.48
CA GLN A 184 -0.19 6.58 -13.12
C GLN A 184 1.29 6.41 -12.74
N HIS A 185 1.57 5.75 -11.60
CA HIS A 185 2.90 5.71 -10.99
C HIS A 185 3.48 4.29 -10.86
N HIS A 186 2.77 3.29 -11.38
CA HIS A 186 3.23 1.90 -11.45
C HIS A 186 3.15 1.38 -12.88
N ASP A 187 4.31 1.04 -13.45
CA ASP A 187 4.40 0.44 -14.78
C ASP A 187 4.04 -1.05 -14.71
N SER A 188 2.76 -1.35 -14.94
CA SER A 188 2.26 -2.74 -14.96
C SER A 188 2.80 -3.54 -16.15
N THR A 189 3.28 -2.89 -17.22
CA THR A 189 3.80 -3.57 -18.41
C THR A 189 5.04 -4.39 -18.07
N LYS A 190 5.97 -3.82 -17.29
CA LYS A 190 7.16 -4.55 -16.85
C LYS A 190 6.82 -5.79 -16.01
N LEU A 191 5.81 -5.70 -15.17
CA LEU A 191 5.38 -6.84 -14.36
C LEU A 191 4.75 -7.93 -15.23
N ILE A 192 3.94 -7.55 -16.24
CA ILE A 192 3.41 -8.50 -17.23
C ILE A 192 4.57 -9.23 -17.95
N GLU A 193 5.58 -8.50 -18.42
CA GLU A 193 6.73 -9.08 -19.12
C GLU A 193 7.50 -10.10 -18.24
N ILE A 194 7.66 -9.80 -16.95
CA ILE A 194 8.26 -10.73 -15.99
C ILE A 194 7.41 -12.00 -15.85
N ILE A 195 6.09 -11.86 -15.71
CA ILE A 195 5.16 -13.00 -15.61
C ILE A 195 5.21 -13.81 -16.89
N GLU A 196 5.14 -13.19 -18.06
CA GLU A 196 5.26 -13.86 -19.36
C GLU A 196 6.57 -14.62 -19.51
N GLY A 197 7.68 -14.08 -18.97
CA GLY A 197 8.97 -14.78 -18.92
C GLY A 197 8.86 -16.10 -18.13
N HIS A 198 8.30 -16.04 -16.94
CA HIS A 198 8.09 -17.23 -16.11
C HIS A 198 7.15 -18.26 -16.75
N LEU A 199 6.07 -17.80 -17.43
CA LEU A 199 5.15 -18.67 -18.15
C LEU A 199 5.85 -19.43 -19.30
N ARG A 200 6.70 -18.74 -20.06
CA ARG A 200 7.51 -19.38 -21.12
C ARG A 200 8.49 -20.42 -20.54
N GLU A 201 9.16 -20.10 -19.43
CA GLU A 201 10.06 -21.04 -18.73
C GLU A 201 9.30 -22.27 -18.21
N ALA A 202 8.08 -22.07 -17.69
CA ALA A 202 7.19 -23.12 -17.22
C ALA A 202 6.50 -23.90 -18.36
N LYS A 203 6.75 -23.52 -19.64
CA LYS A 203 6.14 -24.14 -20.83
C LYS A 203 4.62 -24.11 -20.83
N VAL A 204 4.04 -23.03 -20.36
CA VAL A 204 2.60 -22.76 -20.49
C VAL A 204 2.34 -22.46 -21.97
N ASP A 205 1.40 -23.22 -22.59
CA ASP A 205 1.24 -23.18 -24.05
C ASP A 205 0.45 -21.96 -24.55
N SER A 206 -0.40 -21.36 -23.71
CA SER A 206 -1.19 -20.19 -24.11
C SER A 206 -1.56 -19.32 -22.92
N TRP A 207 -1.48 -18.00 -23.12
CA TRP A 207 -2.04 -16.97 -22.23
C TRP A 207 -2.29 -15.71 -23.04
N GLU A 208 -3.14 -14.83 -22.50
CA GLU A 208 -3.37 -13.51 -23.05
C GLU A 208 -3.02 -12.44 -22.00
N ARG A 209 -2.42 -11.32 -22.43
CA ARG A 209 -2.11 -10.19 -21.54
C ARG A 209 -3.33 -9.64 -20.81
N ALA A 210 -4.49 -9.70 -21.45
CA ALA A 210 -5.76 -9.31 -20.86
C ALA A 210 -6.10 -10.10 -19.60
N TRP A 211 -5.70 -11.37 -19.48
CA TRP A 211 -5.91 -12.19 -18.30
C TRP A 211 -5.03 -11.75 -17.12
N LEU A 212 -3.84 -11.22 -17.41
CA LEU A 212 -2.87 -10.79 -16.39
C LEU A 212 -3.16 -9.35 -15.90
N THR A 213 -3.82 -8.53 -16.71
CA THR A 213 -4.05 -7.11 -16.44
C THR A 213 -4.74 -6.84 -15.09
N PRO A 214 -5.82 -7.53 -14.70
CA PRO A 214 -6.45 -7.31 -13.40
C PRO A 214 -5.52 -7.61 -12.22
N TYR A 215 -4.63 -8.58 -12.37
CA TYR A 215 -3.67 -8.95 -11.34
C TYR A 215 -2.53 -7.92 -11.17
N VAL A 216 -2.07 -7.31 -12.26
CA VAL A 216 -0.92 -6.38 -12.22
C VAL A 216 -1.31 -4.92 -12.06
N SER A 217 -2.54 -4.54 -12.36
CA SER A 217 -3.06 -3.18 -12.20
C SER A 217 -3.87 -3.01 -10.92
N VAL A 218 -4.47 -1.84 -10.73
CA VAL A 218 -5.43 -1.55 -9.66
C VAL A 218 -6.78 -1.19 -10.23
N HIS A 219 -7.85 -1.68 -9.60
CA HIS A 219 -9.24 -1.38 -9.90
C HIS A 219 -9.93 -0.85 -8.65
N GLN A 220 -10.90 0.02 -8.82
CA GLN A 220 -11.68 0.58 -7.72
C GLN A 220 -12.28 -0.53 -6.85
N ASP A 221 -12.86 -1.54 -7.49
CA ASP A 221 -13.50 -2.69 -6.85
C ASP A 221 -12.57 -3.43 -5.87
N ASN A 222 -11.24 -3.38 -6.09
CA ASN A 222 -10.29 -4.04 -5.20
C ASN A 222 -10.32 -3.39 -3.81
N ILE A 223 -10.09 -2.08 -3.75
CA ILE A 223 -10.06 -1.38 -2.46
C ILE A 223 -11.46 -1.24 -1.85
N GLU A 224 -12.50 -1.12 -2.67
CA GLU A 224 -13.88 -1.15 -2.20
C GLU A 224 -14.22 -2.48 -1.56
N ALA A 225 -13.82 -3.63 -2.15
CA ALA A 225 -14.04 -4.95 -1.56
C ALA A 225 -13.37 -5.11 -0.19
N PHE A 226 -12.21 -4.50 0.03
CA PHE A 226 -11.55 -4.47 1.35
C PHE A 226 -12.35 -3.63 2.36
N LEU A 227 -12.75 -2.42 1.97
CA LEU A 227 -13.47 -1.50 2.83
C LEU A 227 -14.90 -2.00 3.13
N ASP A 228 -15.61 -2.53 2.13
CA ASP A 228 -16.94 -3.12 2.30
C ASP A 228 -16.91 -4.35 3.21
N ALA A 229 -15.91 -5.23 3.04
CA ALA A 229 -15.76 -6.37 3.92
C ALA A 229 -15.52 -5.97 5.39
N ILE A 230 -14.79 -4.87 5.62
CA ILE A 230 -14.63 -4.30 6.96
C ILE A 230 -15.98 -3.79 7.49
N ASP A 231 -16.72 -3.03 6.69
CA ASP A 231 -18.02 -2.49 7.09
C ASP A 231 -19.02 -3.62 7.37
N ASP A 232 -19.04 -4.67 6.52
CA ASP A 232 -19.94 -5.85 6.67
C ASP A 232 -19.63 -6.67 7.94
N ASN A 233 -18.35 -6.86 8.29
CA ASN A 233 -17.95 -7.74 9.40
C ASN A 233 -17.81 -7.01 10.74
N TYR A 234 -17.46 -5.72 10.72
CA TYR A 234 -17.22 -4.91 11.92
C TYR A 234 -18.20 -3.74 12.07
N GLY A 235 -19.10 -3.55 11.11
CA GLY A 235 -20.10 -2.47 11.09
C GLY A 235 -19.55 -1.11 10.69
N SER A 236 -18.23 -0.88 10.81
CA SER A 236 -17.56 0.34 10.33
C SER A 236 -16.04 0.18 10.34
N ILE A 237 -15.37 0.99 9.52
CA ILE A 237 -13.90 1.10 9.55
C ILE A 237 -13.38 1.57 10.92
N GLN A 238 -14.14 2.40 11.66
CA GLN A 238 -13.76 2.86 12.99
C GLN A 238 -13.75 1.70 13.98
N ASN A 239 -14.76 0.82 13.96
CA ASN A 239 -14.78 -0.38 14.78
C ASN A 239 -13.63 -1.33 14.42
N TYR A 240 -13.30 -1.47 13.14
CA TYR A 240 -12.14 -2.28 12.74
C TYR A 240 -10.83 -1.73 13.30
N LEU A 241 -10.64 -0.40 13.25
CA LEU A 241 -9.46 0.26 13.84
C LEU A 241 -9.37 0.04 15.36
N THR A 242 -10.51 0.06 16.09
CA THR A 242 -10.53 -0.11 17.55
C THR A 242 -10.55 -1.56 17.96
N ASP A 243 -11.46 -2.36 17.45
CA ASP A 243 -11.78 -3.68 17.97
C ASP A 243 -10.86 -4.77 17.39
N ALA A 244 -10.50 -4.64 16.10
CA ALA A 244 -9.62 -5.57 15.42
C ALA A 244 -8.14 -5.15 15.51
N LEU A 245 -7.82 -3.89 15.20
CA LEU A 245 -6.44 -3.40 15.22
C LEU A 245 -5.98 -2.92 16.60
N GLY A 246 -6.89 -2.80 17.58
CA GLY A 246 -6.58 -2.50 18.97
C GLY A 246 -6.15 -1.06 19.24
N LEU A 247 -6.59 -0.10 18.41
CA LEU A 247 -6.34 1.33 18.64
C LEU A 247 -7.42 1.89 19.56
N SER A 248 -7.02 2.47 20.69
CA SER A 248 -7.97 3.19 21.55
C SER A 248 -8.42 4.51 20.93
N ALA A 249 -9.52 5.07 21.44
CA ALA A 249 -9.96 6.42 21.04
C ALA A 249 -8.86 7.46 21.31
N ALA A 250 -8.09 7.31 22.38
CA ALA A 250 -6.98 8.21 22.70
C ALA A 250 -5.83 8.10 21.69
N ASP A 251 -5.55 6.89 21.15
CA ASP A 251 -4.57 6.67 20.09
C ASP A 251 -4.99 7.38 18.79
N LEU A 252 -6.24 7.24 18.39
CA LEU A 252 -6.79 7.88 17.19
C LEU A 252 -6.78 9.42 17.34
N ASP A 253 -7.13 9.95 18.50
CA ASP A 253 -7.07 11.39 18.78
C ASP A 253 -5.63 11.91 18.77
N SER A 254 -4.68 11.15 19.34
CA SER A 254 -3.25 11.47 19.31
C SER A 254 -2.73 11.51 17.86
N MET A 255 -3.07 10.50 17.06
CA MET A 255 -2.69 10.42 15.65
C MET A 255 -3.24 11.61 14.85
N ARG A 256 -4.51 11.96 15.03
CA ARG A 256 -5.13 13.15 14.40
C ARG A 256 -4.46 14.44 14.80
N LYS A 257 -4.16 14.62 16.09
CA LYS A 257 -3.47 15.82 16.60
C LYS A 257 -2.07 15.98 16.02
N GLN A 258 -1.35 14.88 15.80
CA GLN A 258 0.03 14.91 15.33
C GLN A 258 0.12 15.01 13.80
N LEU A 259 -0.80 14.37 13.06
CA LEU A 259 -0.76 14.23 11.62
C LEU A 259 -1.70 15.15 10.84
N LEU A 260 -2.51 15.95 11.51
CA LEU A 260 -3.38 16.94 10.85
C LEU A 260 -2.93 18.35 11.21
N ASP A 261 -2.97 19.24 10.21
CA ASP A 261 -2.88 20.69 10.39
C ASP A 261 -4.28 21.29 10.58
N ASP A 262 -4.35 22.40 11.30
CA ASP A 262 -5.60 23.15 11.51
C ASP A 262 -6.08 23.86 10.25
#